data_5b9a8f60287f63b3fcd4d15f7c20c929
#
_entry.id   5b9a8f60287f63b3fcd4d15f7c20c929
#
_cell.length_a   1.000
_cell.length_b   1.000
_cell.length_c   1.000
_cell.angle_alpha   90.00
_cell.angle_beta   90.00
_cell.angle_gamma   90.00
#
_symmetry.space_group_name_H-M   'P 1'
#
loop_
_entity.id
_entity.type
_entity.pdbx_description
1 polymer ?
#
loop_
_entity_poly.entity_id
_entity_poly.type
_entity_poly.pdbx_seq_one_letter_code
_entity_poly.pdbx_strand_id
1 'polypeptide(L)'
;CSLWGQVDSVYTLFILLMIYFISEKKMIYSYFMFAICIFIKPQAFIFTPILIFGIIENVFIKDFSKEKLLKNLGFGVSAIILMVLLALPFGISNVIGQYTTTMASYPYLTVNAFNLWGALGKNWEGLSSFTTVIGYVFLIAIVAYSVYVFFKSKNNAKYYFVGALLAFMTY
;
A
#
# COMPACT_ATOMS: atom_id res chain seq x y z
N CYS A 1 -14.32 -15.34 7.07
CA CYS A 1 -13.48 -14.25 7.64
C CYS A 1 -13.83 -13.97 9.11
N SER A 2 -15.12 -13.92 9.50
CA SER A 2 -15.53 -13.56 10.89
C SER A 2 -15.08 -14.56 11.96
N LEU A 3 -15.04 -15.85 11.65
CA LEU A 3 -14.58 -16.89 12.57
C LEU A 3 -13.06 -16.91 12.77
N TRP A 4 -12.29 -16.39 11.82
CA TRP A 4 -10.81 -16.42 11.85
C TRP A 4 -10.20 -15.09 12.30
N GLY A 5 -11.03 -14.05 12.52
CA GLY A 5 -10.58 -12.73 12.97
C GLY A 5 -9.72 -11.96 11.96
N GLN A 6 -9.67 -12.37 10.70
CA GLN A 6 -8.88 -11.70 9.68
C GLN A 6 -9.53 -10.37 9.27
N VAL A 7 -8.73 -9.31 9.26
CA VAL A 7 -9.13 -7.93 8.90
C VAL A 7 -8.97 -7.63 7.41
N ASP A 8 -8.68 -8.63 6.59
CA ASP A 8 -8.33 -8.43 5.16
C ASP A 8 -9.47 -7.81 4.35
N SER A 9 -10.73 -8.11 4.66
CA SER A 9 -11.89 -7.47 4.01
C SER A 9 -12.01 -5.99 4.37
N VAL A 10 -11.73 -5.62 5.63
CA VAL A 10 -11.75 -4.23 6.09
C VAL A 10 -10.61 -3.45 5.44
N TYR A 11 -9.42 -4.02 5.46
CA TYR A 11 -8.24 -3.48 4.81
C TYR A 11 -8.48 -3.25 3.30
N THR A 12 -9.03 -4.24 2.58
CA THR A 12 -9.35 -4.13 1.15
C THR A 12 -10.38 -3.04 0.89
N LEU A 13 -11.39 -2.87 1.74
CA LEU A 13 -12.37 -1.80 1.64
C LEU A 13 -11.68 -0.43 1.66
N PHE A 14 -10.77 -0.17 2.60
CA PHE A 14 -10.08 1.11 2.68
C PHE A 14 -9.15 1.36 1.48
N ILE A 15 -8.51 0.33 0.93
CA ILE A 15 -7.74 0.46 -0.33
C ILE A 15 -8.67 0.83 -1.50
N LEU A 16 -9.82 0.19 -1.64
CA LEU A 16 -10.78 0.51 -2.69
C LEU A 16 -11.34 1.92 -2.53
N LEU A 17 -11.63 2.37 -1.30
CA LEU A 17 -12.06 3.74 -1.03
C LEU A 17 -10.95 4.76 -1.34
N MET A 18 -9.70 4.47 -1.02
CA MET A 18 -8.56 5.30 -1.42
C MET A 18 -8.52 5.47 -2.94
N ILE A 19 -8.61 4.39 -3.70
CA ILE A 19 -8.60 4.41 -5.17
C ILE A 19 -9.81 5.20 -5.71
N TYR A 20 -10.99 4.96 -5.15
CA TYR A 20 -12.21 5.68 -5.52
C TYR A 20 -12.05 7.19 -5.33
N PHE A 21 -11.55 7.63 -4.17
CA PHE A 21 -11.36 9.06 -3.90
C PHE A 21 -10.27 9.69 -4.78
N ILE A 22 -9.23 8.94 -5.17
CA ILE A 22 -8.27 9.40 -6.18
C ILE A 22 -8.99 9.64 -7.51
N SER A 23 -9.82 8.68 -7.95
CA SER A 23 -10.57 8.75 -9.20
C SER A 23 -11.55 9.95 -9.22
N GLU A 24 -12.16 10.25 -8.06
CA GLU A 24 -13.04 11.41 -7.84
C GLU A 24 -12.28 12.73 -7.58
N LYS A 25 -10.95 12.73 -7.61
CA LYS A 25 -10.07 13.89 -7.32
C LYS A 25 -10.26 14.48 -5.92
N LYS A 26 -10.77 13.69 -5.00
CA LYS A 26 -10.96 14.03 -3.58
C LYS A 26 -9.75 13.60 -2.76
N MET A 27 -8.58 14.18 -3.05
CA MET A 27 -7.28 13.71 -2.53
C MET A 27 -7.22 13.61 -1.00
N ILE A 28 -7.80 14.53 -0.24
CA ILE A 28 -7.77 14.49 1.24
C ILE A 28 -8.35 13.19 1.79
N TYR A 29 -9.48 12.73 1.24
CA TYR A 29 -10.09 11.46 1.67
C TYR A 29 -9.23 10.26 1.30
N SER A 30 -8.53 10.30 0.16
CA SER A 30 -7.57 9.26 -0.23
C SER A 30 -6.44 9.13 0.77
N TYR A 31 -5.87 10.24 1.22
CA TYR A 31 -4.83 10.24 2.26
C TYR A 31 -5.34 9.65 3.57
N PHE A 32 -6.56 10.00 3.99
CA PHE A 32 -7.16 9.46 5.22
C PHE A 32 -7.44 7.96 5.12
N MET A 33 -8.00 7.50 3.99
CA MET A 33 -8.24 6.07 3.77
C MET A 33 -6.92 5.29 3.77
N PHE A 34 -5.87 5.84 3.17
CA PHE A 34 -4.55 5.23 3.17
C PHE A 34 -3.94 5.19 4.57
N ALA A 35 -4.04 6.27 5.34
CA ALA A 35 -3.57 6.33 6.71
C ALA A 35 -4.26 5.29 7.61
N ILE A 36 -5.58 5.16 7.50
CA ILE A 36 -6.35 4.14 8.22
C ILE A 36 -5.90 2.74 7.79
N CYS A 37 -5.68 2.55 6.49
CA CYS A 37 -5.24 1.28 5.96
C CYS A 37 -3.88 0.84 6.51
N ILE A 38 -2.90 1.76 6.53
CA ILE A 38 -1.58 1.52 7.12
C ILE A 38 -1.71 1.21 8.62
N PHE A 39 -2.59 1.94 9.32
CA PHE A 39 -2.82 1.72 10.75
C PHE A 39 -3.40 0.33 11.05
N ILE A 40 -4.30 -0.17 10.20
CA ILE A 40 -4.86 -1.52 10.32
C ILE A 40 -3.81 -2.58 9.97
N LYS A 41 -3.08 -2.38 8.86
CA LYS A 41 -2.12 -3.36 8.35
C LYS A 41 -0.96 -2.64 7.64
N PRO A 42 0.25 -2.63 8.23
CA PRO A 42 1.41 -1.93 7.63
C PRO A 42 1.74 -2.35 6.20
N GLN A 43 1.39 -3.57 5.80
CA GLN A 43 1.54 -4.05 4.42
C GLN A 43 0.86 -3.14 3.38
N ALA A 44 -0.07 -2.26 3.80
CA ALA A 44 -0.69 -1.23 2.94
C ALA A 44 0.33 -0.33 2.24
N PHE A 45 1.54 -0.20 2.77
CA PHE A 45 2.60 0.57 2.11
C PHE A 45 2.89 0.12 0.67
N ILE A 46 2.57 -1.12 0.29
CA ILE A 46 2.71 -1.59 -1.09
C ILE A 46 1.83 -0.81 -2.08
N PHE A 47 0.74 -0.20 -1.61
CA PHE A 47 -0.15 0.62 -2.43
C PHE A 47 0.25 2.10 -2.53
N THR A 48 1.37 2.50 -1.88
CA THR A 48 1.93 3.87 -2.00
C THR A 48 2.05 4.36 -3.43
N PRO A 49 2.47 3.54 -4.43
CA PRO A 49 2.53 3.98 -5.83
C PRO A 49 1.21 4.55 -6.36
N ILE A 50 0.06 4.00 -5.95
CA ILE A 50 -1.25 4.49 -6.40
C ILE A 50 -1.51 5.91 -5.89
N LEU A 51 -1.20 6.17 -4.63
CA LEU A 51 -1.35 7.51 -4.05
C LEU A 51 -0.40 8.51 -4.75
N ILE A 52 0.86 8.10 -4.99
CA ILE A 52 1.84 8.90 -5.74
C ILE A 52 1.32 9.22 -7.14
N PHE A 53 0.76 8.25 -7.86
CA PHE A 53 0.17 8.48 -9.18
C PHE A 53 -1.00 9.46 -9.12
N GLY A 54 -1.85 9.37 -8.10
CA GLY A 54 -2.91 10.35 -7.84
C GLY A 54 -2.35 11.77 -7.65
N ILE A 55 -1.27 11.92 -6.88
CA ILE A 55 -0.58 13.20 -6.67
C ILE A 55 0.00 13.72 -7.99
N ILE A 56 0.69 12.88 -8.74
CA ILE A 56 1.29 13.24 -10.04
C ILE A 56 0.21 13.73 -11.00
N GLU A 57 -0.92 13.02 -11.10
CA GLU A 57 -2.01 13.43 -11.97
C GLU A 57 -2.65 14.75 -11.50
N ASN A 58 -2.81 14.93 -10.19
CA ASN A 58 -3.44 16.11 -9.62
C ASN A 58 -2.59 17.37 -9.75
N VAL A 59 -1.25 17.22 -9.56
CA VAL A 59 -0.31 18.35 -9.43
C VAL A 59 0.42 18.65 -10.74
N PHE A 60 0.83 17.63 -11.50
CA PHE A 60 1.82 17.79 -12.56
C PHE A 60 1.27 17.59 -13.98
N ILE A 61 0.29 16.65 -14.19
CA ILE A 61 -0.06 16.27 -15.58
C ILE A 61 -0.90 17.31 -16.30
N LYS A 62 -1.79 18.04 -15.59
CA LYS A 62 -2.67 19.02 -16.26
C LYS A 62 -2.04 20.40 -16.33
N ASP A 63 -1.76 20.97 -15.16
CA ASP A 63 -1.08 22.25 -14.99
C ASP A 63 -0.36 22.20 -13.65
N PHE A 64 0.95 22.36 -13.66
CA PHE A 64 1.72 22.43 -12.43
C PHE A 64 1.26 23.63 -11.59
N SER A 65 0.86 23.37 -10.35
CA SER A 65 0.45 24.40 -9.41
C SER A 65 1.11 24.19 -8.05
N LYS A 66 1.88 25.19 -7.63
CA LYS A 66 2.48 25.21 -6.28
C LYS A 66 1.41 25.11 -5.19
N GLU A 67 0.24 25.71 -5.42
CA GLU A 67 -0.88 25.65 -4.48
C GLU A 67 -1.40 24.21 -4.31
N LYS A 68 -1.57 23.47 -5.41
CA LYS A 68 -1.98 22.06 -5.36
C LYS A 68 -0.93 21.20 -4.66
N LEU A 69 0.36 21.47 -4.89
CA LEU A 69 1.45 20.77 -4.21
C LEU A 69 1.40 21.01 -2.70
N LEU A 70 1.28 22.29 -2.27
CA LEU A 70 1.18 22.63 -0.85
C LEU A 70 -0.06 22.01 -0.19
N LYS A 71 -1.21 21.98 -0.88
CA LYS A 71 -2.42 21.31 -0.40
C LYS A 71 -2.17 19.79 -0.20
N ASN A 72 -1.53 19.13 -1.17
CA ASN A 72 -1.21 17.70 -1.03
C ASN A 72 -0.22 17.44 0.13
N LEU A 73 0.76 18.31 0.35
CA LEU A 73 1.64 18.23 1.53
C LEU A 73 0.84 18.40 2.82
N GLY A 74 -0.08 19.37 2.88
CA GLY A 74 -0.99 19.55 4.01
C GLY A 74 -1.87 18.33 4.27
N PHE A 75 -2.38 17.66 3.22
CA PHE A 75 -3.14 16.41 3.35
C PHE A 75 -2.27 15.28 3.91
N GLY A 76 -1.02 15.19 3.48
CA GLY A 76 -0.06 14.23 4.06
C GLY A 76 0.17 14.46 5.55
N VAL A 77 0.39 15.72 5.95
CA VAL A 77 0.55 16.07 7.38
C VAL A 77 -0.72 15.74 8.16
N SER A 78 -1.91 16.07 7.64
CA SER A 78 -3.17 15.74 8.33
C SER A 78 -3.42 14.24 8.44
N ALA A 79 -2.98 13.45 7.46
CA ALA A 79 -3.03 11.99 7.52
C ALA A 79 -2.10 11.42 8.60
N ILE A 80 -0.89 11.97 8.76
CA ILE A 80 0.03 11.62 9.85
C ILE A 80 -0.58 11.97 11.21
N ILE A 81 -1.18 13.16 11.35
CA ILE A 81 -1.87 13.55 12.57
C ILE A 81 -3.00 12.55 12.89
N LEU A 82 -3.78 12.15 11.88
CA LEU A 82 -4.83 11.13 12.07
C LEU A 82 -4.24 9.81 12.59
N MET A 83 -3.12 9.33 12.02
CA MET A 83 -2.47 8.11 12.51
C MET A 83 -2.03 8.23 13.97
N VAL A 84 -1.44 9.38 14.35
CA VAL A 84 -1.05 9.65 15.74
C VAL A 84 -2.28 9.63 16.65
N LEU A 85 -3.37 10.31 16.28
CA LEU A 85 -4.60 10.32 17.05
C LEU A 85 -5.20 8.92 17.23
N LEU A 86 -5.17 8.09 16.18
CA LEU A 86 -5.62 6.70 16.25
C LEU A 86 -4.72 5.84 17.17
N ALA A 87 -3.43 6.16 17.26
CA ALA A 87 -2.48 5.43 18.09
C ALA A 87 -2.56 5.81 19.58
N LEU A 88 -3.06 7.01 19.91
CA LEU A 88 -3.09 7.50 21.30
C LEU A 88 -3.75 6.53 22.29
N PRO A 89 -4.94 5.96 22.03
CA PRO A 89 -5.60 5.05 22.97
C PRO A 89 -4.80 3.78 23.27
N PHE A 90 -3.90 3.38 22.35
CA PHE A 90 -3.09 2.14 22.45
C PHE A 90 -1.67 2.44 22.98
N GLY A 91 -1.30 3.70 23.06
CA GLY A 91 0.07 4.14 23.34
C GLY A 91 0.97 4.05 22.07
N ILE A 92 1.51 5.19 21.64
CA ILE A 92 2.30 5.28 20.39
C ILE A 92 3.48 4.31 20.40
N SER A 93 4.19 4.19 21.53
CA SER A 93 5.33 3.27 21.67
C SER A 93 4.91 1.80 21.49
N ASN A 94 3.73 1.42 22.03
CA ASN A 94 3.21 0.07 21.89
C ASN A 94 2.84 -0.25 20.43
N VAL A 95 2.23 0.71 19.73
CA VAL A 95 1.87 0.54 18.31
C VAL A 95 3.12 0.37 17.46
N ILE A 96 4.14 1.21 17.66
CA ILE A 96 5.42 1.09 16.95
C ILE A 96 6.10 -0.25 17.28
N GLY A 97 6.15 -0.60 18.57
CA GLY A 97 6.71 -1.88 19.02
C GLY A 97 6.01 -3.07 18.37
N GLN A 98 4.68 -3.06 18.33
CA GLN A 98 3.90 -4.12 17.69
C GLN A 98 4.20 -4.24 16.20
N TYR A 99 4.33 -3.11 15.47
CA TYR A 99 4.66 -3.12 14.04
C TYR A 99 6.04 -3.69 13.79
N THR A 100 7.05 -3.26 14.54
CA THR A 100 8.42 -3.76 14.39
C THR A 100 8.52 -5.25 14.72
N THR A 101 7.87 -5.69 15.79
CA THR A 101 7.83 -7.11 16.18
C THR A 101 7.13 -7.94 15.11
N THR A 102 5.99 -7.48 14.59
CA THR A 102 5.24 -8.21 13.56
C THR A 102 6.05 -8.32 12.26
N MET A 103 6.75 -7.26 11.85
CA MET A 103 7.61 -7.31 10.66
C MET A 103 8.79 -8.28 10.82
N ALA A 104 9.32 -8.42 12.05
CA ALA A 104 10.41 -9.34 12.35
C ALA A 104 9.97 -10.80 12.56
N SER A 105 8.66 -11.04 12.79
CA SER A 105 8.15 -12.36 13.18
C SER A 105 8.08 -13.37 12.04
N TYR A 106 8.21 -12.94 10.78
CA TYR A 106 8.09 -13.81 9.61
C TYR A 106 9.32 -13.73 8.69
N PRO A 107 10.50 -14.25 9.15
CA PRO A 107 11.73 -14.25 8.37
C PRO A 107 11.74 -15.38 7.31
N TYR A 108 10.57 -15.82 6.88
CA TYR A 108 10.40 -16.95 5.97
C TYR A 108 10.08 -16.46 4.56
N LEU A 109 10.46 -17.29 3.58
CA LEU A 109 10.24 -17.03 2.16
C LEU A 109 8.75 -17.04 1.80
N THR A 110 8.02 -17.98 2.38
CA THR A 110 6.55 -18.06 2.31
C THR A 110 6.00 -18.82 3.51
N VAL A 111 4.79 -18.48 3.93
CA VAL A 111 4.11 -19.14 5.04
C VAL A 111 2.69 -19.48 4.59
N ASN A 112 2.49 -20.74 4.18
CA ASN A 112 1.19 -21.29 3.75
C ASN A 112 0.47 -20.44 2.66
N ALA A 113 1.23 -19.69 1.86
CA ALA A 113 0.68 -18.91 0.76
C ALA A 113 0.72 -19.69 -0.55
N PHE A 114 -0.34 -19.53 -1.36
CA PHE A 114 -0.41 -20.07 -2.72
C PHE A 114 0.37 -19.17 -3.69
N ASN A 115 1.68 -19.13 -3.52
CA ASN A 115 2.58 -18.33 -4.36
C ASN A 115 3.63 -19.22 -5.03
N LEU A 116 4.50 -18.61 -5.86
CA LEU A 116 5.57 -19.32 -6.56
C LEU A 116 6.46 -20.15 -5.63
N TRP A 117 6.81 -19.63 -4.47
CA TRP A 117 7.67 -20.28 -3.51
C TRP A 117 6.98 -21.46 -2.84
N GLY A 118 5.69 -21.31 -2.54
CA GLY A 118 4.88 -22.43 -2.05
C GLY A 118 4.76 -23.57 -3.08
N ALA A 119 4.58 -23.22 -4.37
CA ALA A 119 4.56 -24.18 -5.47
C ALA A 119 5.89 -24.92 -5.66
N LEU A 120 7.01 -24.27 -5.33
CA LEU A 120 8.36 -24.84 -5.36
C LEU A 120 8.72 -25.62 -4.07
N GLY A 121 7.77 -25.79 -3.15
CA GLY A 121 7.99 -26.52 -1.90
C GLY A 121 8.80 -25.75 -0.85
N LYS A 122 8.96 -24.43 -1.02
CA LYS A 122 9.78 -23.56 -0.16
C LYS A 122 9.01 -22.97 1.03
N ASN A 123 7.99 -23.68 1.49
CA ASN A 123 7.19 -23.24 2.63
C ASN A 123 8.00 -23.37 3.94
N TRP A 124 7.99 -22.34 4.76
CA TRP A 124 8.73 -22.23 6.02
C TRP A 124 10.26 -22.24 5.87
N GLU A 125 10.79 -22.10 4.65
CA GLU A 125 12.23 -21.90 4.47
C GLU A 125 12.62 -20.45 4.80
N GLY A 126 13.78 -20.28 5.42
CA GLY A 126 14.34 -18.97 5.72
C GLY A 126 14.72 -18.20 4.47
N LEU A 127 14.70 -16.88 4.56
CA LEU A 127 15.15 -16.00 3.49
C LEU A 127 16.65 -16.22 3.20
N SER A 128 17.00 -16.41 1.94
CA SER A 128 18.39 -16.40 1.47
C SER A 128 18.65 -15.11 0.68
N SER A 129 19.92 -14.71 0.57
CA SER A 129 20.30 -13.54 -0.24
C SER A 129 19.82 -13.67 -1.68
N PHE A 130 19.87 -14.86 -2.25
CA PHE A 130 19.42 -15.13 -3.63
C PHE A 130 17.89 -14.91 -3.77
N THR A 131 17.08 -15.46 -2.88
CA THR A 131 15.63 -15.33 -2.91
C THR A 131 15.19 -13.89 -2.64
N THR A 132 15.92 -13.19 -1.78
CA THR A 132 15.68 -11.76 -1.50
C THR A 132 15.93 -10.91 -2.74
N VAL A 133 17.02 -11.15 -3.47
CA VAL A 133 17.31 -10.45 -4.74
C VAL A 133 16.22 -10.69 -5.77
N ILE A 134 15.77 -11.94 -5.93
CA ILE A 134 14.65 -12.26 -6.84
C ILE A 134 13.38 -11.50 -6.44
N GLY A 135 13.05 -11.45 -5.14
CA GLY A 135 11.91 -10.68 -4.64
C GLY A 135 12.00 -9.20 -5.03
N TYR A 136 13.17 -8.57 -4.86
CA TYR A 136 13.37 -7.19 -5.30
C TYR A 136 13.27 -6.99 -6.81
N VAL A 137 13.77 -7.94 -7.61
CA VAL A 137 13.63 -7.88 -9.08
C VAL A 137 12.15 -7.91 -9.49
N PHE A 138 11.35 -8.80 -8.90
CA PHE A 138 9.90 -8.83 -9.15
C PHE A 138 9.22 -7.54 -8.68
N LEU A 139 9.57 -7.02 -7.51
CA LEU A 139 9.04 -5.77 -6.99
C LEU A 139 9.29 -4.62 -7.98
N ILE A 140 10.54 -4.46 -8.43
CA ILE A 140 10.93 -3.42 -9.38
C ILE A 140 10.18 -3.60 -10.70
N ALA A 141 10.08 -4.83 -11.22
CA ALA A 141 9.37 -5.11 -12.47
C ALA A 141 7.89 -4.72 -12.40
N ILE A 142 7.22 -5.05 -11.31
CA ILE A 142 5.79 -4.73 -11.11
C ILE A 142 5.59 -3.22 -10.93
N VAL A 143 6.45 -2.55 -10.18
CA VAL A 143 6.39 -1.09 -10.04
C VAL A 143 6.66 -0.41 -11.39
N ALA A 144 7.64 -0.85 -12.16
CA ALA A 144 7.93 -0.33 -13.48
C ALA A 144 6.74 -0.54 -14.44
N TYR A 145 6.12 -1.71 -14.42
CA TYR A 145 4.92 -1.99 -15.21
C TYR A 145 3.73 -1.13 -14.77
N SER A 146 3.57 -0.89 -13.48
CA SER A 146 2.55 0.00 -12.94
C SER A 146 2.72 1.44 -13.44
N VAL A 147 3.97 1.93 -13.48
CA VAL A 147 4.32 3.24 -14.05
C VAL A 147 3.97 3.30 -15.55
N TYR A 148 4.34 2.27 -16.30
CA TYR A 148 4.01 2.17 -17.74
C TYR A 148 2.48 2.24 -17.96
N VAL A 149 1.71 1.44 -17.22
CA VAL A 149 0.24 1.44 -17.32
C VAL A 149 -0.35 2.80 -16.95
N PHE A 150 0.18 3.43 -15.89
CA PHE A 150 -0.28 4.74 -15.45
C PHE A 150 -0.16 5.80 -16.54
N PHE A 151 0.99 5.88 -17.22
CA PHE A 151 1.21 6.88 -18.26
C PHE A 151 0.51 6.56 -19.58
N LYS A 152 0.37 5.27 -19.91
CA LYS A 152 -0.27 4.86 -21.18
C LYS A 152 -1.79 4.95 -21.15
N SER A 153 -2.41 4.67 -20.00
CA SER A 153 -3.87 4.65 -19.87
C SER A 153 -4.43 6.02 -19.52
N LYS A 154 -5.42 6.48 -20.28
CA LYS A 154 -6.16 7.74 -20.01
C LYS A 154 -7.37 7.53 -19.09
N ASN A 155 -7.80 6.28 -18.89
CA ASN A 155 -8.99 5.96 -18.09
C ASN A 155 -8.63 5.81 -16.60
N ASN A 156 -9.51 6.26 -15.71
CA ASN A 156 -9.38 6.09 -14.26
C ASN A 156 -9.33 4.61 -13.82
N ALA A 157 -9.79 3.67 -14.65
CA ALA A 157 -9.63 2.23 -14.42
C ALA A 157 -8.17 1.80 -14.20
N LYS A 158 -7.19 2.59 -14.66
CA LYS A 158 -5.76 2.36 -14.42
C LYS A 158 -5.43 2.22 -12.93
N TYR A 159 -6.06 2.99 -12.05
CA TYR A 159 -5.81 2.93 -10.62
C TYR A 159 -6.26 1.59 -10.01
N TYR A 160 -7.43 1.08 -10.45
CA TYR A 160 -7.92 -0.22 -10.00
C TYR A 160 -7.05 -1.36 -10.54
N PHE A 161 -6.61 -1.25 -11.80
CA PHE A 161 -5.71 -2.23 -12.40
C PHE A 161 -4.36 -2.28 -11.67
N VAL A 162 -3.76 -1.12 -11.40
CA VAL A 162 -2.51 -1.04 -10.63
C VAL A 162 -2.72 -1.55 -9.20
N GLY A 163 -3.86 -1.25 -8.59
CA GLY A 163 -4.23 -1.78 -7.28
C GLY A 163 -4.28 -3.30 -7.26
N ALA A 164 -4.94 -3.92 -8.25
CA ALA A 164 -4.98 -5.37 -8.38
C ALA A 164 -3.59 -5.97 -8.62
N LEU A 165 -2.77 -5.33 -9.47
CA LEU A 165 -1.40 -5.77 -9.73
C LEU A 165 -0.54 -5.74 -8.47
N LEU A 166 -0.62 -4.66 -7.67
CA LEU A 166 0.11 -4.54 -6.41
C LEU A 166 -0.42 -5.50 -5.35
N ALA A 167 -1.74 -5.75 -5.30
CA ALA A 167 -2.32 -6.75 -4.41
C ALA A 167 -1.77 -8.14 -4.71
N PHE A 168 -1.53 -8.48 -5.97
CA PHE A 168 -0.94 -9.75 -6.39
C PHE A 168 0.47 -9.96 -5.82
N MET A 169 1.17 -8.89 -5.45
CA MET A 169 2.50 -8.96 -4.84
C MET A 169 2.48 -9.36 -3.37
N THR A 170 1.34 -9.25 -2.70
CA THR A 170 1.23 -9.58 -1.27
C THR A 170 1.02 -11.06 -1.03
N TYR A 171 0.87 -11.84 -2.08
CA TYR A 171 0.72 -13.29 -2.08
C TYR A 171 1.86 -13.97 -2.85
#